data_0e9422ef7d0d9398e6a6f9807333f16e
#
_entry.id   0e9422ef7d0d9398e6a6f9807333f16e
#
_cell.length_a   1.000
_cell.length_b   1.000
_cell.length_c   1.000
_cell.angle_alpha   90.00
_cell.angle_beta   90.00
_cell.angle_gamma   90.00
#
_symmetry.space_group_name_H-M   'P 1'
#
loop_
_entity.id
_entity.type
_entity.pdbx_description
1 polymer ?
#
loop_
_entity_poly.entity_id
_entity_poly.type
_entity_poly.pdbx_seq_one_letter_code
_entity_poly.pdbx_strand_id
1 'polypeptide(L)'
;MFDTVVRGGRVIDPTQGMDRVADIGLLGPSVSAIGDNLLEQGVRGSVIDARGLIVTPGWIDLHTHVYWGVAPLGVEADAHCLRRGVTTAVDAGSAGASTFAGFKRYVIDVSATRIVAMLHLSALGMMRDDTFGDEAIGELENIRWANVDRAVQVARAFADCITGVKVRISHQHVGADPEHTREVLRRASQVASAIGKPIMVHPGNTAITLDELLANLEPGDIVTHVYHGRSEGVLDERMDVRRSVRSARERGVYFDVGHGAGNFAWSVARQGLAQGLPPDTISSDIHAWNIGGPVFDLATTASKFLHLGMSLPEVIRRVTATPAACIGQADALGTLAPGARADLTLLRLTAGEFPLRDSHGHEEIGAAQLEPVAVLRDGRHFDCS
;
A
#
# COMPACT_ATOMS: atom_id res chain seq x y z
N MET A 1 12.26 -1.15 -32.68
CA MET A 1 13.49 -0.62 -32.05
C MET A 1 13.07 -0.02 -30.69
N PHE A 2 13.71 -0.40 -29.60
CA PHE A 2 13.36 -0.02 -28.21
C PHE A 2 14.38 0.98 -27.65
N ASP A 3 13.99 1.77 -26.65
CA ASP A 3 14.91 2.61 -25.88
C ASP A 3 15.66 1.77 -24.85
N THR A 4 14.94 0.83 -24.20
CA THR A 4 15.52 -0.12 -23.24
C THR A 4 14.93 -1.51 -23.48
N VAL A 5 15.75 -2.55 -23.31
CA VAL A 5 15.28 -3.95 -23.25
C VAL A 5 15.73 -4.56 -21.93
N VAL A 6 14.77 -5.05 -21.15
CA VAL A 6 15.02 -5.92 -19.97
C VAL A 6 15.00 -7.35 -20.49
N ARG A 7 16.15 -8.04 -20.41
CA ARG A 7 16.41 -9.29 -21.11
C ARG A 7 16.33 -10.50 -20.22
N GLY A 8 15.57 -11.51 -20.64
CA GLY A 8 15.69 -12.89 -20.17
C GLY A 8 15.30 -13.12 -18.71
N GLY A 9 14.50 -12.24 -18.11
CA GLY A 9 13.96 -12.41 -16.76
C GLY A 9 12.72 -13.33 -16.76
N ARG A 10 12.44 -13.97 -15.61
CA ARG A 10 11.14 -14.62 -15.38
C ARG A 10 10.09 -13.53 -15.15
N VAL A 11 9.29 -13.26 -16.15
CA VAL A 11 8.24 -12.23 -16.10
C VAL A 11 7.01 -12.83 -15.41
N ILE A 12 6.58 -12.21 -14.31
CA ILE A 12 5.33 -12.52 -13.61
C ILE A 12 4.42 -11.30 -13.68
N ASP A 13 3.39 -11.41 -14.51
CA ASP A 13 2.32 -10.41 -14.60
C ASP A 13 0.95 -11.10 -14.38
N PRO A 14 0.39 -10.98 -13.17
CA PRO A 14 -0.88 -11.64 -12.86
C PRO A 14 -2.09 -11.13 -13.65
N THR A 15 -2.02 -9.91 -14.22
CA THR A 15 -3.13 -9.36 -15.03
C THR A 15 -3.21 -10.02 -16.39
N GLN A 16 -2.07 -10.44 -16.93
CA GLN A 16 -1.96 -11.14 -18.21
C GLN A 16 -1.89 -12.66 -18.05
N GLY A 17 -1.95 -13.18 -16.83
CA GLY A 17 -1.73 -14.62 -16.55
C GLY A 17 -0.33 -15.07 -16.94
N MET A 18 0.65 -14.19 -16.95
CA MET A 18 2.01 -14.47 -17.41
C MET A 18 2.89 -14.92 -16.25
N ASP A 19 3.60 -16.03 -16.45
CA ASP A 19 4.70 -16.52 -15.60
C ASP A 19 5.65 -17.33 -16.49
N ARG A 20 6.57 -16.65 -17.19
CA ARG A 20 7.56 -17.27 -18.08
C ARG A 20 8.79 -16.39 -18.27
N VAL A 21 9.85 -16.98 -18.76
CA VAL A 21 11.01 -16.19 -19.21
C VAL A 21 10.67 -15.41 -20.48
N ALA A 22 10.99 -14.13 -20.52
CA ALA A 22 10.77 -13.25 -21.67
C ALA A 22 11.65 -12.01 -21.59
N ASP A 23 11.75 -11.30 -22.72
CA ASP A 23 12.28 -9.93 -22.82
C ASP A 23 11.13 -8.92 -22.69
N ILE A 24 11.42 -7.72 -22.17
CA ILE A 24 10.49 -6.59 -22.12
C ILE A 24 11.13 -5.42 -22.85
N GLY A 25 10.49 -4.95 -23.89
CA GLY A 25 10.90 -3.78 -24.66
C GLY A 25 10.18 -2.51 -24.21
N LEU A 26 10.94 -1.46 -23.93
CA LEU A 26 10.42 -0.17 -23.47
C LEU A 26 10.65 0.92 -24.51
N LEU A 27 9.66 1.83 -24.63
CA LEU A 27 9.75 3.07 -25.40
C LEU A 27 9.38 4.25 -24.50
N GLY A 28 10.38 5.05 -24.16
CA GLY A 28 10.23 6.13 -23.19
C GLY A 28 9.61 5.62 -21.90
N PRO A 29 8.51 6.23 -21.42
CA PRO A 29 7.89 5.87 -20.14
C PRO A 29 6.90 4.69 -20.24
N SER A 30 6.84 3.96 -21.36
CA SER A 30 5.83 2.93 -21.60
C SER A 30 6.43 1.58 -21.97
N VAL A 31 5.75 0.51 -21.53
CA VAL A 31 5.98 -0.86 -22.02
C VAL A 31 5.50 -0.91 -23.47
N SER A 32 6.37 -1.38 -24.37
CA SER A 32 6.06 -1.49 -25.80
C SER A 32 5.75 -2.92 -26.23
N ALA A 33 6.49 -3.89 -25.71
CA ALA A 33 6.32 -5.30 -26.07
C ALA A 33 6.86 -6.20 -24.98
N ILE A 34 6.29 -7.41 -24.88
CA ILE A 34 6.86 -8.55 -24.16
C ILE A 34 6.96 -9.72 -25.14
N GLY A 35 8.10 -10.33 -25.21
CA GLY A 35 8.30 -11.45 -26.14
C GLY A 35 9.70 -12.04 -26.05
N ASP A 36 10.01 -12.92 -26.97
CA ASP A 36 11.32 -13.55 -27.07
C ASP A 36 12.20 -12.79 -28.07
N ASN A 37 13.51 -12.75 -27.83
CA ASN A 37 14.51 -12.17 -28.75
C ASN A 37 14.24 -10.71 -29.17
N LEU A 38 13.72 -9.87 -28.27
CA LEU A 38 13.42 -8.47 -28.61
C LEU A 38 14.67 -7.65 -28.97
N LEU A 39 15.86 -8.10 -28.57
CA LEU A 39 17.13 -7.50 -28.98
C LEU A 39 17.33 -7.48 -30.49
N GLU A 40 16.82 -8.49 -31.20
CA GLU A 40 16.94 -8.57 -32.69
C GLU A 40 16.17 -7.46 -33.39
N GLN A 41 15.18 -6.86 -32.75
CA GLN A 41 14.43 -5.71 -33.25
C GLN A 41 15.16 -4.37 -33.10
N GLY A 42 16.34 -4.38 -32.45
CA GLY A 42 17.22 -3.24 -32.23
C GLY A 42 16.90 -2.48 -30.92
N VAL A 43 17.96 -1.99 -30.29
CA VAL A 43 17.93 -1.17 -29.09
C VAL A 43 18.74 0.09 -29.30
N ARG A 44 18.19 1.25 -28.99
CA ARG A 44 18.87 2.56 -29.12
C ARG A 44 19.64 2.96 -27.87
N GLY A 45 19.19 2.50 -26.70
CA GLY A 45 19.73 2.91 -25.38
C GLY A 45 20.34 1.74 -24.63
N SER A 46 19.68 1.25 -23.60
CA SER A 46 20.26 0.30 -22.67
C SER A 46 19.69 -1.11 -22.76
N VAL A 47 20.51 -2.10 -22.41
CA VAL A 47 20.08 -3.49 -22.18
C VAL A 47 20.30 -3.81 -20.71
N ILE A 48 19.24 -4.20 -20.01
CA ILE A 48 19.29 -4.63 -18.61
C ILE A 48 19.21 -6.15 -18.60
N ASP A 49 20.26 -6.79 -18.12
CA ASP A 49 20.30 -8.26 -18.02
C ASP A 49 19.55 -8.71 -16.75
N ALA A 50 18.37 -9.32 -16.96
CA ALA A 50 17.51 -9.83 -15.91
C ALA A 50 17.53 -11.37 -15.80
N ARG A 51 18.51 -12.04 -16.42
CA ARG A 51 18.61 -13.51 -16.34
C ARG A 51 18.85 -13.95 -14.89
N GLY A 52 18.01 -14.91 -14.45
CA GLY A 52 18.01 -15.36 -13.05
C GLY A 52 17.22 -14.47 -12.08
N LEU A 53 16.69 -13.35 -12.57
CA LEU A 53 15.81 -12.49 -11.80
C LEU A 53 14.33 -12.70 -12.18
N ILE A 54 13.46 -12.35 -11.24
CA ILE A 54 12.02 -12.20 -11.45
C ILE A 54 11.77 -10.74 -11.83
N VAL A 55 10.97 -10.53 -12.87
CA VAL A 55 10.55 -9.20 -13.32
C VAL A 55 9.04 -9.11 -13.21
N THR A 56 8.57 -8.11 -12.49
CA THR A 56 7.14 -7.88 -12.27
C THR A 56 6.75 -6.48 -12.70
N PRO A 57 5.44 -6.17 -12.83
CA PRO A 57 5.00 -4.77 -12.80
C PRO A 57 5.58 -4.06 -11.58
N GLY A 58 5.80 -2.77 -11.69
CA GLY A 58 6.31 -1.97 -10.57
C GLY A 58 5.44 -2.13 -9.33
N TRP A 59 6.06 -2.37 -8.19
CA TRP A 59 5.36 -2.56 -6.93
C TRP A 59 4.73 -1.28 -6.44
N ILE A 60 3.51 -1.42 -5.92
CA ILE A 60 2.71 -0.35 -5.34
C ILE A 60 2.51 -0.67 -3.86
N ASP A 61 3.08 0.13 -3.00
CA ASP A 61 2.79 0.06 -1.57
C ASP A 61 1.57 0.92 -1.26
N LEU A 62 0.44 0.27 -0.99
CA LEU A 62 -0.86 0.94 -0.80
C LEU A 62 -0.94 1.73 0.52
N HIS A 63 -0.01 1.51 1.44
CA HIS A 63 -0.02 2.14 2.75
C HIS A 63 1.38 2.52 3.19
N THR A 64 1.70 3.81 3.06
CA THR A 64 2.98 4.39 3.45
C THR A 64 2.77 5.74 4.14
N HIS A 65 3.79 6.22 4.85
CA HIS A 65 3.82 7.55 5.43
C HIS A 65 5.08 8.26 4.99
N VAL A 66 4.97 9.08 3.93
CA VAL A 66 6.13 9.67 3.25
C VAL A 66 6.15 11.21 3.26
N TYR A 67 5.32 11.85 4.12
CA TYR A 67 5.40 13.28 4.35
C TYR A 67 6.53 13.60 5.34
N TRP A 68 7.75 13.26 4.94
CA TRP A 68 8.95 13.45 5.74
C TRP A 68 9.14 14.92 6.13
N GLY A 69 9.62 15.14 7.36
CA GLY A 69 9.92 16.46 7.90
C GLY A 69 8.71 17.26 8.38
N VAL A 70 7.48 16.74 8.19
CA VAL A 70 6.24 17.38 8.66
C VAL A 70 5.40 16.43 9.51
N ALA A 71 4.98 15.30 8.94
CA ALA A 71 4.29 14.28 9.74
C ALA A 71 5.31 13.56 10.65
N PRO A 72 5.01 13.35 11.94
CA PRO A 72 5.94 12.69 12.89
C PRO A 72 6.37 11.30 12.44
N LEU A 73 5.50 10.59 11.71
CA LEU A 73 5.76 9.27 11.16
C LEU A 73 6.50 9.28 9.81
N GLY A 74 6.67 10.44 9.17
CA GLY A 74 7.12 10.56 7.79
C GLY A 74 8.55 10.04 7.57
N VAL A 75 8.74 9.30 6.46
CA VAL A 75 10.05 8.85 5.96
C VAL A 75 10.30 9.36 4.54
N GLU A 76 11.54 9.37 4.10
CA GLU A 76 11.90 9.72 2.72
C GLU A 76 11.49 8.61 1.74
N ALA A 77 10.62 8.95 0.77
CA ALA A 77 10.08 7.97 -0.18
C ALA A 77 11.15 7.30 -1.04
N ASP A 78 12.14 8.06 -1.54
CA ASP A 78 13.16 7.49 -2.41
C ASP A 78 14.05 6.49 -1.68
N ALA A 79 14.38 6.74 -0.41
CA ALA A 79 15.22 5.86 0.40
C ALA A 79 14.47 4.59 0.86
N HIS A 80 13.20 4.74 1.27
CA HIS A 80 12.45 3.67 1.92
C HIS A 80 11.40 2.99 1.03
N CYS A 81 11.10 3.55 -0.15
CA CYS A 81 10.21 2.95 -1.14
C CYS A 81 10.97 2.60 -2.43
N LEU A 82 11.44 3.59 -3.21
CA LEU A 82 12.03 3.35 -4.53
C LEU A 82 13.24 2.41 -4.46
N ARG A 83 14.20 2.71 -3.60
CA ARG A 83 15.41 1.89 -3.41
C ARG A 83 15.14 0.56 -2.68
N ARG A 84 13.90 0.32 -2.29
CA ARG A 84 13.40 -0.92 -1.68
C ARG A 84 12.42 -1.68 -2.58
N GLY A 85 12.40 -1.36 -3.90
CA GLY A 85 11.61 -2.11 -4.87
C GLY A 85 10.22 -1.55 -5.18
N VAL A 86 9.81 -0.45 -4.55
CA VAL A 86 8.47 0.15 -4.71
C VAL A 86 8.55 1.33 -5.67
N THR A 87 7.89 1.24 -6.83
CA THR A 87 7.86 2.32 -7.82
C THR A 87 6.79 3.36 -7.52
N THR A 88 5.71 2.95 -6.84
CA THR A 88 4.59 3.83 -6.46
C THR A 88 4.27 3.65 -4.98
N ALA A 89 4.38 4.74 -4.22
CA ALA A 89 3.98 4.81 -2.81
C ALA A 89 2.64 5.55 -2.69
N VAL A 90 1.70 4.95 -1.96
CA VAL A 90 0.44 5.60 -1.60
C VAL A 90 0.57 6.13 -0.19
N ASP A 91 0.69 7.44 -0.04
CA ASP A 91 0.67 8.06 1.29
C ASP A 91 -0.72 7.94 1.91
N ALA A 92 -0.80 7.24 3.03
CA ALA A 92 -2.06 6.93 3.68
C ALA A 92 -2.49 8.03 4.68
N GLY A 93 -2.50 9.27 4.22
CA GLY A 93 -3.10 10.38 4.95
C GLY A 93 -2.13 11.13 5.85
N SER A 94 -0.84 11.14 5.58
CA SER A 94 0.10 11.98 6.34
C SER A 94 -0.26 13.46 6.22
N ALA A 95 -0.85 13.89 5.09
CA ALA A 95 -1.29 15.25 4.85
C ALA A 95 -2.82 15.39 4.86
N GLY A 96 -3.31 16.49 5.42
CA GLY A 96 -4.70 16.94 5.36
C GLY A 96 -4.87 18.21 4.53
N ALA A 97 -6.10 18.75 4.46
CA ALA A 97 -6.43 19.86 3.58
C ALA A 97 -5.62 21.14 3.82
N SER A 98 -5.08 21.35 5.02
CA SER A 98 -4.26 22.52 5.36
C SER A 98 -2.78 22.32 5.03
N THR A 99 -2.32 21.08 4.91
CA THR A 99 -0.89 20.75 4.75
C THR A 99 -0.57 20.15 3.37
N PHE A 100 -1.60 19.77 2.59
CA PHE A 100 -1.43 19.04 1.33
C PHE A 100 -0.62 19.81 0.27
N ALA A 101 -0.81 21.11 0.15
CA ALA A 101 -0.07 21.92 -0.81
C ALA A 101 1.46 21.88 -0.57
N GLY A 102 1.86 21.86 0.72
CA GLY A 102 3.26 21.68 1.10
C GLY A 102 3.76 20.25 0.77
N PHE A 103 2.96 19.24 1.06
CA PHE A 103 3.28 17.85 0.70
C PHE A 103 3.47 17.70 -0.81
N LYS A 104 2.53 18.24 -1.61
CA LYS A 104 2.65 18.24 -3.08
C LYS A 104 3.94 18.90 -3.53
N ARG A 105 4.18 20.12 -3.10
CA ARG A 105 5.31 20.94 -3.59
C ARG A 105 6.68 20.43 -3.17
N TYR A 106 6.83 20.00 -1.91
CA TYR A 106 8.15 19.77 -1.32
C TYR A 106 8.49 18.29 -1.16
N VAL A 107 7.54 17.38 -1.40
CA VAL A 107 7.77 15.94 -1.34
C VAL A 107 7.34 15.26 -2.64
N ILE A 108 6.06 15.33 -3.04
CA ILE A 108 5.55 14.61 -4.21
C ILE A 108 6.27 15.04 -5.49
N ASP A 109 6.38 16.36 -5.74
CA ASP A 109 6.93 16.90 -7.00
C ASP A 109 8.44 16.73 -7.14
N VAL A 110 9.15 16.42 -6.05
CA VAL A 110 10.62 16.33 -6.06
C VAL A 110 11.13 14.90 -5.90
N SER A 111 10.26 13.94 -5.52
CA SER A 111 10.63 12.53 -5.35
C SER A 111 10.77 11.81 -6.68
N ALA A 112 11.76 10.93 -6.77
CA ALA A 112 11.89 9.98 -7.88
C ALA A 112 10.84 8.86 -7.78
N THR A 113 10.42 8.49 -6.57
CA THR A 113 9.26 7.61 -6.31
C THR A 113 7.98 8.28 -6.82
N ARG A 114 7.11 7.54 -7.54
CA ARG A 114 5.76 8.04 -7.76
C ARG A 114 5.00 8.03 -6.45
N ILE A 115 4.52 9.20 -6.02
CA ILE A 115 3.72 9.32 -4.81
C ILE A 115 2.32 9.76 -5.22
N VAL A 116 1.32 8.99 -4.80
CA VAL A 116 -0.08 9.39 -4.76
C VAL A 116 -0.54 9.36 -3.31
N ALA A 117 -1.66 9.98 -2.97
CA ALA A 117 -2.05 10.12 -1.58
C ALA A 117 -3.54 9.91 -1.35
N MET A 118 -3.88 9.40 -0.19
CA MET A 118 -5.21 9.52 0.38
C MET A 118 -5.22 10.75 1.30
N LEU A 119 -6.11 11.70 1.02
CA LEU A 119 -6.21 12.91 1.83
C LEU A 119 -6.76 12.58 3.21
N HIS A 120 -6.06 12.94 4.28
CA HIS A 120 -6.60 12.75 5.62
C HIS A 120 -7.82 13.62 5.85
N LEU A 121 -8.86 13.07 6.49
CA LEU A 121 -10.08 13.81 6.81
C LEU A 121 -9.79 15.00 7.74
N SER A 122 -8.87 14.82 8.71
CA SER A 122 -8.37 15.96 9.48
C SER A 122 -7.63 16.93 8.55
N ALA A 123 -8.00 18.20 8.61
CA ALA A 123 -7.32 19.25 7.85
C ALA A 123 -5.81 19.35 8.16
N LEU A 124 -5.37 18.89 9.31
CA LEU A 124 -3.96 18.86 9.72
C LEU A 124 -3.17 17.72 9.07
N GLY A 125 -3.83 16.58 8.78
CA GLY A 125 -3.17 15.32 8.47
C GLY A 125 -2.89 14.50 9.74
N MET A 126 -2.00 13.51 9.66
CA MET A 126 -1.54 12.69 10.78
C MET A 126 -0.49 13.44 11.60
N MET A 127 -0.94 14.26 12.52
CA MET A 127 -0.07 15.14 13.32
C MET A 127 0.06 14.69 14.78
N ARG A 128 -0.62 13.59 15.17
CA ARG A 128 -0.44 13.03 16.50
C ARG A 128 1.00 12.52 16.65
N ASP A 129 1.70 13.04 17.64
CA ASP A 129 3.04 12.59 18.02
C ASP A 129 2.93 11.70 19.27
N ASP A 130 3.04 10.39 19.07
CA ASP A 130 2.91 9.40 20.14
C ASP A 130 4.06 9.45 21.16
N THR A 131 5.12 10.22 20.91
CA THR A 131 6.18 10.45 21.91
C THR A 131 5.67 11.23 23.12
N PHE A 132 4.55 11.97 22.98
CA PHE A 132 3.86 12.61 24.11
C PHE A 132 2.96 11.67 24.92
N GLY A 133 2.86 10.38 24.54
CA GLY A 133 2.07 9.41 25.27
C GLY A 133 0.60 9.79 25.38
N ASP A 134 0.05 9.73 26.61
CA ASP A 134 -1.36 10.05 26.87
C ASP A 134 -1.71 11.53 26.72
N GLU A 135 -0.71 12.43 26.69
CA GLU A 135 -0.91 13.87 26.46
C GLU A 135 -1.01 14.21 24.96
N ALA A 136 -0.75 13.26 24.07
CA ALA A 136 -0.86 13.47 22.62
C ALA A 136 -2.33 13.61 22.22
N ILE A 137 -2.64 14.70 21.51
CA ILE A 137 -3.98 15.02 21.02
C ILE A 137 -4.23 14.28 19.70
N GLY A 138 -5.35 13.55 19.61
CA GLY A 138 -5.78 12.89 18.39
C GLY A 138 -6.22 13.92 17.33
N GLU A 139 -5.84 13.68 16.10
CA GLU A 139 -6.06 14.63 15.00
C GLU A 139 -7.54 14.85 14.63
N LEU A 140 -8.44 14.01 15.14
CA LEU A 140 -9.88 14.11 14.93
C LEU A 140 -10.70 14.20 16.23
N GLU A 141 -10.06 14.36 17.39
CA GLU A 141 -10.77 14.61 18.65
C GLU A 141 -11.62 15.90 18.57
N ASN A 142 -11.14 16.89 17.85
CA ASN A 142 -11.96 18.06 17.55
C ASN A 142 -12.54 17.94 16.14
N ILE A 143 -13.86 17.71 16.07
CA ILE A 143 -14.59 17.54 14.81
C ILE A 143 -14.47 18.72 13.83
N ARG A 144 -14.07 19.89 14.31
CA ARG A 144 -13.83 21.07 13.47
C ARG A 144 -12.70 20.87 12.48
N TRP A 145 -11.76 19.96 12.77
CA TRP A 145 -10.70 19.61 11.83
C TRP A 145 -11.21 18.75 10.66
N ALA A 146 -12.34 18.07 10.80
CA ALA A 146 -12.99 17.31 9.74
C ALA A 146 -13.91 18.21 8.88
N ASN A 147 -13.33 19.21 8.22
CA ASN A 147 -14.06 20.14 7.37
C ASN A 147 -14.28 19.56 5.97
N VAL A 148 -15.49 19.10 5.68
CA VAL A 148 -15.88 18.44 4.43
C VAL A 148 -15.64 19.33 3.22
N ASP A 149 -16.12 20.56 3.22
CA ASP A 149 -16.02 21.48 2.07
C ASP A 149 -14.56 21.75 1.71
N ARG A 150 -13.73 21.98 2.74
CA ARG A 150 -12.28 22.21 2.53
C ARG A 150 -11.58 20.98 2.01
N ALA A 151 -11.90 19.79 2.52
CA ALA A 151 -11.33 18.53 2.05
C ALA A 151 -11.71 18.27 0.58
N VAL A 152 -12.99 18.46 0.20
CA VAL A 152 -13.45 18.34 -1.18
C VAL A 152 -12.77 19.35 -2.10
N GLN A 153 -12.64 20.61 -1.66
CA GLN A 153 -11.94 21.64 -2.45
C GLN A 153 -10.49 21.25 -2.75
N VAL A 154 -9.76 20.79 -1.74
CA VAL A 154 -8.35 20.40 -1.89
C VAL A 154 -8.24 19.11 -2.72
N ALA A 155 -9.08 18.11 -2.48
CA ALA A 155 -9.05 16.88 -3.25
C ALA A 155 -9.31 17.12 -4.74
N ARG A 156 -10.19 18.05 -5.09
CA ARG A 156 -10.43 18.45 -6.48
C ARG A 156 -9.28 19.26 -7.08
N ALA A 157 -8.65 20.13 -6.28
CA ALA A 157 -7.51 20.93 -6.74
C ALA A 157 -6.26 20.09 -7.04
N PHE A 158 -6.12 18.93 -6.39
CA PHE A 158 -5.00 17.98 -6.53
C PHE A 158 -5.47 16.60 -6.99
N ALA A 159 -6.49 16.55 -7.85
CA ALA A 159 -7.10 15.32 -8.33
C ALA A 159 -6.13 14.41 -9.12
N ASP A 160 -5.01 14.94 -9.60
CA ASP A 160 -3.93 14.23 -10.28
C ASP A 160 -3.16 13.28 -9.35
N CYS A 161 -3.14 13.54 -8.04
CA CYS A 161 -2.41 12.74 -7.07
C CYS A 161 -3.24 12.30 -5.84
N ILE A 162 -4.42 12.87 -5.58
CA ILE A 162 -5.31 12.40 -4.51
C ILE A 162 -6.18 11.26 -5.03
N THR A 163 -6.04 10.05 -4.44
CA THR A 163 -6.70 8.82 -4.87
C THR A 163 -7.78 8.34 -3.91
N GLY A 164 -7.96 8.96 -2.75
CA GLY A 164 -8.95 8.59 -1.76
C GLY A 164 -8.93 9.50 -0.54
N VAL A 165 -9.69 9.09 0.48
CA VAL A 165 -9.77 9.73 1.79
C VAL A 165 -9.26 8.78 2.86
N LYS A 166 -8.39 9.23 3.74
CA LYS A 166 -7.93 8.47 4.92
C LYS A 166 -8.65 8.95 6.17
N VAL A 167 -9.06 8.00 7.01
CA VAL A 167 -9.58 8.26 8.34
C VAL A 167 -9.04 7.24 9.33
N ARG A 168 -8.64 7.71 10.52
CA ARG A 168 -8.28 6.87 11.67
C ARG A 168 -9.36 7.05 12.75
N ILE A 169 -9.92 5.93 13.24
CA ILE A 169 -11.06 5.94 14.17
C ILE A 169 -10.79 5.26 15.51
N SER A 170 -9.53 4.97 15.83
CA SER A 170 -9.16 4.47 17.16
C SER A 170 -9.35 5.56 18.22
N HIS A 171 -9.61 5.18 19.47
CA HIS A 171 -9.82 6.10 20.58
C HIS A 171 -8.75 7.19 20.68
N GLN A 172 -7.50 6.84 20.45
CA GLN A 172 -6.37 7.77 20.47
C GLN A 172 -6.40 8.84 19.38
N HIS A 173 -7.25 8.69 18.36
CA HIS A 173 -7.34 9.63 17.22
C HIS A 173 -8.62 10.45 17.23
N VAL A 174 -9.71 9.85 17.74
CA VAL A 174 -11.07 10.45 17.72
C VAL A 174 -11.70 10.57 19.10
N GLY A 175 -11.05 10.08 20.17
CA GLY A 175 -11.68 9.95 21.48
C GLY A 175 -12.54 8.68 21.59
N ALA A 176 -13.21 8.51 22.74
CA ALA A 176 -13.95 7.30 23.10
C ALA A 176 -15.48 7.44 22.91
N ASP A 177 -15.97 8.54 22.35
CA ASP A 177 -17.40 8.77 22.11
C ASP A 177 -17.86 8.09 20.81
N PRO A 178 -18.79 7.13 20.85
CA PRO A 178 -19.33 6.48 19.67
C PRO A 178 -20.02 7.43 18.70
N GLU A 179 -20.78 8.43 19.19
CA GLU A 179 -21.47 9.38 18.32
C GLU A 179 -20.49 10.27 17.59
N HIS A 180 -19.41 10.68 18.27
CA HIS A 180 -18.33 11.41 17.62
C HIS A 180 -17.64 10.56 16.53
N THR A 181 -17.37 9.29 16.80
CA THR A 181 -16.79 8.35 15.82
C THR A 181 -17.69 8.18 14.59
N ARG A 182 -19.01 8.06 14.79
CA ARG A 182 -20.00 8.00 13.68
C ARG A 182 -20.01 9.26 12.85
N GLU A 183 -19.95 10.44 13.51
CA GLU A 183 -19.89 11.71 12.79
C GLU A 183 -18.61 11.86 11.98
N VAL A 184 -17.47 11.42 12.50
CA VAL A 184 -16.19 11.38 11.76
C VAL A 184 -16.31 10.51 10.52
N LEU A 185 -16.85 9.29 10.62
CA LEU A 185 -17.05 8.40 9.48
C LEU A 185 -18.02 8.99 8.46
N ARG A 186 -19.14 9.55 8.92
CA ARG A 186 -20.12 10.21 8.04
C ARG A 186 -19.48 11.33 7.23
N ARG A 187 -18.62 12.15 7.82
CA ARG A 187 -17.88 13.20 7.09
C ARG A 187 -16.87 12.62 6.10
N ALA A 188 -16.19 11.55 6.46
CA ALA A 188 -15.29 10.85 5.52
C ALA A 188 -16.06 10.36 4.28
N SER A 189 -17.22 9.71 4.49
CA SER A 189 -18.11 9.27 3.41
C SER A 189 -18.61 10.41 2.54
N GLN A 190 -18.95 11.56 3.15
CA GLN A 190 -19.35 12.74 2.40
C GLN A 190 -18.25 13.26 1.48
N VAL A 191 -17.01 13.35 1.98
CA VAL A 191 -15.86 13.76 1.15
C VAL A 191 -15.64 12.75 0.02
N ALA A 192 -15.56 11.47 0.33
CA ALA A 192 -15.32 10.38 -0.62
C ALA A 192 -16.36 10.37 -1.75
N SER A 193 -17.65 10.43 -1.38
CA SER A 193 -18.76 10.51 -2.34
C SER A 193 -18.67 11.77 -3.22
N ALA A 194 -18.37 12.94 -2.63
CA ALA A 194 -18.27 14.21 -3.37
C ALA A 194 -17.12 14.25 -4.39
N ILE A 195 -16.08 13.45 -4.18
CA ILE A 195 -14.91 13.35 -5.09
C ILE A 195 -14.91 12.06 -5.93
N GLY A 196 -15.85 11.13 -5.68
CA GLY A 196 -15.92 9.85 -6.40
C GLY A 196 -14.72 8.94 -6.16
N LYS A 197 -14.18 8.90 -4.92
CA LYS A 197 -13.00 8.14 -4.54
C LYS A 197 -13.26 7.34 -3.26
N PRO A 198 -12.50 6.24 -3.01
CA PRO A 198 -12.69 5.40 -1.83
C PRO A 198 -12.24 6.06 -0.53
N ILE A 199 -12.70 5.47 0.58
CA ILE A 199 -12.16 5.70 1.92
C ILE A 199 -11.18 4.59 2.27
N MET A 200 -10.07 4.91 2.93
CA MET A 200 -9.27 3.95 3.67
C MET A 200 -9.46 4.20 5.17
N VAL A 201 -9.98 3.21 5.88
CA VAL A 201 -10.23 3.29 7.32
C VAL A 201 -9.14 2.52 8.07
N HIS A 202 -8.56 3.16 9.10
CA HIS A 202 -7.75 2.52 10.13
C HIS A 202 -8.64 2.22 11.34
N PRO A 203 -9.07 0.96 11.53
CA PRO A 203 -9.84 0.52 12.69
C PRO A 203 -8.91 0.12 13.84
N GLY A 204 -9.51 -0.38 14.92
CA GLY A 204 -8.83 -0.93 16.09
C GLY A 204 -8.93 -0.01 17.29
N ASN A 205 -9.27 -0.59 18.46
CA ASN A 205 -9.58 0.15 19.69
C ASN A 205 -10.56 1.31 19.45
N THR A 206 -11.60 1.08 18.66
CA THR A 206 -12.60 2.07 18.30
C THR A 206 -13.83 2.00 19.19
N ALA A 207 -14.59 3.09 19.30
CA ALA A 207 -15.82 3.18 20.09
C ALA A 207 -17.04 2.51 19.43
N ILE A 208 -16.92 2.10 18.17
CA ILE A 208 -17.96 1.35 17.44
C ILE A 208 -17.46 -0.06 17.12
N THR A 209 -18.38 -0.99 16.88
CA THR A 209 -17.99 -2.35 16.50
C THR A 209 -17.49 -2.43 15.07
N LEU A 210 -16.67 -3.45 14.77
CA LEU A 210 -16.24 -3.72 13.39
C LEU A 210 -17.46 -3.97 12.47
N ASP A 211 -18.49 -4.65 12.98
CA ASP A 211 -19.71 -4.94 12.23
C ASP A 211 -20.44 -3.65 11.82
N GLU A 212 -20.52 -2.67 12.73
CA GLU A 212 -21.07 -1.36 12.46
C GLU A 212 -20.24 -0.58 11.43
N LEU A 213 -18.91 -0.59 11.60
CA LEU A 213 -18.00 0.03 10.63
C LEU A 213 -18.22 -0.54 9.23
N LEU A 214 -18.16 -1.87 9.09
CA LEU A 214 -18.27 -2.55 7.80
C LEU A 214 -19.62 -2.34 7.14
N ALA A 215 -20.71 -2.16 7.91
CA ALA A 215 -22.03 -1.86 7.37
C ALA A 215 -22.12 -0.48 6.71
N ASN A 216 -21.23 0.45 7.05
CA ASN A 216 -21.17 1.81 6.52
C ASN A 216 -20.16 2.00 5.37
N LEU A 217 -19.47 0.94 4.94
CA LEU A 217 -18.51 1.00 3.84
C LEU A 217 -19.13 0.59 2.51
N GLU A 218 -18.72 1.30 1.46
CA GLU A 218 -19.18 1.10 0.08
C GLU A 218 -18.17 0.23 -0.72
N PRO A 219 -18.58 -0.33 -1.87
CA PRO A 219 -17.67 -1.02 -2.78
C PRO A 219 -16.49 -0.13 -3.17
N GLY A 220 -15.28 -0.66 -3.05
CA GLY A 220 -14.05 0.08 -3.32
C GLY A 220 -13.38 0.68 -2.08
N ASP A 221 -14.12 0.82 -0.96
CA ASP A 221 -13.53 1.26 0.30
C ASP A 221 -12.55 0.21 0.84
N ILE A 222 -11.61 0.66 1.66
CA ILE A 222 -10.49 -0.13 2.13
C ILE A 222 -10.46 -0.15 3.65
N VAL A 223 -10.47 -1.35 4.23
CA VAL A 223 -10.14 -1.56 5.64
C VAL A 223 -8.69 -2.00 5.72
N THR A 224 -7.83 -1.14 6.25
CA THR A 224 -6.41 -1.50 6.45
C THR A 224 -6.20 -2.21 7.79
N HIS A 225 -5.03 -2.83 7.97
CA HIS A 225 -4.66 -3.57 9.19
C HIS A 225 -5.52 -4.82 9.44
N VAL A 226 -5.87 -5.54 8.37
CA VAL A 226 -6.77 -6.70 8.44
C VAL A 226 -6.34 -7.76 9.45
N TYR A 227 -5.03 -7.89 9.71
CA TYR A 227 -4.50 -8.92 10.61
C TYR A 227 -3.96 -8.38 11.95
N HIS A 228 -4.48 -7.25 12.42
CA HIS A 228 -4.11 -6.77 13.75
C HIS A 228 -4.61 -7.73 14.86
N GLY A 229 -3.82 -7.88 15.92
CA GLY A 229 -4.15 -8.78 17.04
C GLY A 229 -4.96 -8.11 18.17
N ARG A 230 -5.59 -6.95 17.91
CA ARG A 230 -6.37 -6.19 18.88
C ARG A 230 -7.82 -6.66 18.92
N SER A 231 -8.60 -6.18 19.92
CA SER A 231 -10.06 -6.33 19.95
C SER A 231 -10.72 -5.73 18.71
N GLU A 232 -11.94 -6.17 18.41
CA GLU A 232 -12.71 -5.75 17.20
C GLU A 232 -11.94 -5.98 15.89
N GLY A 233 -11.18 -7.10 15.82
CA GLY A 233 -10.54 -7.57 14.59
C GLY A 233 -11.47 -8.38 13.69
N VAL A 234 -10.92 -8.88 12.58
CA VAL A 234 -11.65 -9.68 11.58
C VAL A 234 -12.06 -11.07 12.08
N LEU A 235 -11.47 -11.53 13.17
CA LEU A 235 -11.83 -12.77 13.85
C LEU A 235 -12.69 -12.45 15.08
N ASP A 236 -13.64 -13.33 15.37
CA ASP A 236 -14.43 -13.26 16.60
C ASP A 236 -13.71 -13.93 17.79
N GLU A 237 -14.39 -14.01 18.94
CA GLU A 237 -13.85 -14.63 20.15
C GLU A 237 -13.53 -16.13 20.03
N ARG A 238 -14.10 -16.79 19.02
CA ARG A 238 -13.83 -18.21 18.70
C ARG A 238 -12.72 -18.37 17.67
N MET A 239 -12.11 -17.27 17.26
CA MET A 239 -11.12 -17.20 16.18
C MET A 239 -11.72 -17.55 14.80
N ASP A 240 -13.04 -17.36 14.61
CA ASP A 240 -13.70 -17.52 13.33
C ASP A 240 -13.80 -16.18 12.60
N VAL A 241 -13.64 -16.19 11.28
CA VAL A 241 -13.81 -14.99 10.43
C VAL A 241 -15.26 -14.51 10.54
N ARG A 242 -15.45 -13.29 11.04
CA ARG A 242 -16.76 -12.68 11.23
C ARG A 242 -17.61 -12.71 9.95
N ARG A 243 -18.90 -12.94 10.10
CA ARG A 243 -19.83 -12.93 8.96
C ARG A 243 -19.87 -11.56 8.26
N SER A 244 -19.79 -10.48 9.02
CA SER A 244 -19.73 -9.11 8.51
C SER A 244 -18.53 -8.87 7.60
N VAL A 245 -17.37 -9.43 7.91
CA VAL A 245 -16.15 -9.37 7.09
C VAL A 245 -16.36 -10.05 5.75
N ARG A 246 -16.94 -11.27 5.75
CA ARG A 246 -17.26 -11.98 4.48
C ARG A 246 -18.25 -11.19 3.65
N SER A 247 -19.33 -10.70 4.26
CA SER A 247 -20.34 -9.91 3.59
C SER A 247 -19.79 -8.59 3.03
N ALA A 248 -18.93 -7.88 3.78
CA ALA A 248 -18.29 -6.66 3.29
C ALA A 248 -17.39 -6.94 2.08
N ARG A 249 -16.61 -8.03 2.12
CA ARG A 249 -15.80 -8.45 0.99
C ARG A 249 -16.63 -8.81 -0.25
N GLU A 250 -17.73 -9.52 -0.08
CA GLU A 250 -18.67 -9.85 -1.15
C GLU A 250 -19.29 -8.60 -1.79
N ARG A 251 -19.48 -7.52 -1.02
CA ARG A 251 -19.91 -6.22 -1.54
C ARG A 251 -18.79 -5.45 -2.26
N GLY A 252 -17.54 -5.88 -2.17
CA GLY A 252 -16.42 -5.22 -2.84
C GLY A 252 -15.59 -4.29 -1.95
N VAL A 253 -15.70 -4.39 -0.63
CA VAL A 253 -14.77 -3.74 0.32
C VAL A 253 -13.44 -4.49 0.29
N TYR A 254 -12.33 -3.76 0.15
CA TYR A 254 -10.98 -4.31 0.17
C TYR A 254 -10.42 -4.42 1.60
N PHE A 255 -9.67 -5.48 1.84
CA PHE A 255 -8.98 -5.73 3.10
C PHE A 255 -7.46 -5.69 2.87
N ASP A 256 -6.82 -4.66 3.41
CA ASP A 256 -5.41 -4.38 3.25
C ASP A 256 -4.60 -4.81 4.48
N VAL A 257 -3.38 -5.29 4.26
CA VAL A 257 -2.50 -5.73 5.35
C VAL A 257 -2.09 -4.58 6.25
N GLY A 258 -1.52 -3.51 5.69
CA GLY A 258 -1.03 -2.39 6.47
C GLY A 258 -0.20 -2.85 7.67
N HIS A 259 0.91 -3.54 7.43
CA HIS A 259 1.64 -4.28 8.49
C HIS A 259 1.95 -3.44 9.73
N GLY A 260 2.55 -2.27 9.54
CA GLY A 260 2.87 -1.32 10.59
C GLY A 260 3.69 -1.86 11.76
N ALA A 261 3.96 -0.99 12.73
CA ALA A 261 4.66 -1.37 13.94
C ALA A 261 3.78 -2.18 14.92
N GLY A 262 2.45 -2.11 14.81
CA GLY A 262 1.50 -2.68 15.77
C GLY A 262 0.30 -3.42 15.16
N ASN A 263 0.30 -3.74 13.86
CA ASN A 263 -0.94 -4.11 13.17
C ASN A 263 -0.87 -5.44 12.42
N PHE A 264 0.10 -6.29 12.73
CA PHE A 264 0.21 -7.63 12.14
C PHE A 264 0.51 -8.68 13.22
N ALA A 265 -0.33 -9.69 13.33
CA ALA A 265 -0.16 -10.84 14.21
C ALA A 265 -0.18 -12.14 13.40
N TRP A 266 0.85 -12.99 13.56
CA TRP A 266 0.94 -14.29 12.89
C TRP A 266 -0.31 -15.15 13.10
N SER A 267 -0.82 -15.20 14.34
CA SER A 267 -2.00 -16.01 14.69
C SER A 267 -3.23 -15.59 13.91
N VAL A 268 -3.47 -14.27 13.77
CA VAL A 268 -4.62 -13.73 13.04
C VAL A 268 -4.47 -13.96 11.54
N ALA A 269 -3.28 -13.74 10.99
CA ALA A 269 -3.02 -13.96 9.58
C ALA A 269 -3.18 -15.43 9.18
N ARG A 270 -2.62 -16.38 9.95
CA ARG A 270 -2.79 -17.82 9.71
C ARG A 270 -4.24 -18.25 9.76
N GLN A 271 -4.95 -17.81 10.80
CA GLN A 271 -6.35 -18.19 10.98
C GLN A 271 -7.24 -17.60 9.90
N GLY A 272 -6.99 -16.34 9.51
CA GLY A 272 -7.68 -15.70 8.39
C GLY A 272 -7.47 -16.46 7.07
N LEU A 273 -6.21 -16.74 6.72
CA LEU A 273 -5.87 -17.49 5.51
C LEU A 273 -6.50 -18.89 5.50
N ALA A 274 -6.40 -19.63 6.62
CA ALA A 274 -6.97 -20.97 6.74
C ALA A 274 -8.50 -21.01 6.55
N GLN A 275 -9.17 -19.91 6.86
CA GLN A 275 -10.62 -19.78 6.71
C GLN A 275 -11.04 -19.05 5.43
N GLY A 276 -10.12 -18.86 4.46
CA GLY A 276 -10.41 -18.27 3.16
C GLY A 276 -10.58 -16.75 3.18
N LEU A 277 -9.90 -16.07 4.10
CA LEU A 277 -9.75 -14.62 4.13
C LEU A 277 -8.30 -14.21 3.78
N PRO A 278 -7.82 -14.39 2.53
CA PRO A 278 -6.56 -13.79 2.11
C PRO A 278 -6.73 -12.26 2.03
N PRO A 279 -5.67 -11.46 2.26
CA PRO A 279 -5.76 -10.01 2.10
C PRO A 279 -5.97 -9.68 0.62
N ASP A 280 -6.61 -8.56 0.32
CA ASP A 280 -6.73 -8.10 -1.07
C ASP A 280 -5.46 -7.38 -1.52
N THR A 281 -4.81 -6.65 -0.62
CA THR A 281 -3.52 -5.99 -0.83
C THR A 281 -2.55 -6.30 0.29
N ILE A 282 -1.25 -6.35 -0.06
CA ILE A 282 -0.15 -6.44 0.89
C ILE A 282 0.55 -5.09 0.87
N SER A 283 0.51 -4.37 1.97
CA SER A 283 1.13 -3.07 2.16
C SER A 283 1.94 -3.03 3.45
N SER A 284 2.91 -2.13 3.49
CA SER A 284 3.89 -2.11 4.57
C SER A 284 3.46 -1.28 5.77
N ASP A 285 2.71 -0.20 5.56
CA ASP A 285 2.53 0.88 6.54
C ASP A 285 3.91 1.37 7.04
N ILE A 286 4.83 1.60 6.06
CA ILE A 286 6.20 2.03 6.38
C ILE A 286 6.21 3.44 6.96
N HIS A 287 6.90 3.60 8.07
CA HIS A 287 7.04 4.87 8.78
C HIS A 287 8.28 4.86 9.67
N ALA A 288 8.65 6.01 10.24
CA ALA A 288 9.91 6.21 10.98
C ALA A 288 10.17 5.19 12.10
N TRP A 289 9.14 4.62 12.72
CA TRP A 289 9.28 3.70 13.86
C TRP A 289 9.35 2.23 13.45
N ASN A 290 9.24 1.89 12.16
CA ASN A 290 9.28 0.49 11.71
C ASN A 290 10.25 0.21 10.56
N ILE A 291 10.96 1.22 10.06
CA ILE A 291 12.05 1.04 9.09
C ILE A 291 13.20 0.18 9.62
N GLY A 292 13.40 0.14 10.94
CA GLY A 292 14.35 -0.76 11.61
C GLY A 292 13.73 -2.08 12.07
N GLY A 293 12.50 -2.36 11.70
CA GLY A 293 11.71 -3.56 12.06
C GLY A 293 10.45 -3.20 12.85
N PRO A 294 9.43 -4.07 12.82
CA PRO A 294 9.37 -5.38 12.18
C PRO A 294 9.07 -5.34 10.66
N VAL A 295 8.86 -4.15 10.07
CA VAL A 295 8.46 -3.99 8.66
C VAL A 295 9.68 -4.00 7.73
N PHE A 296 10.67 -3.18 7.99
CA PHE A 296 11.86 -2.90 7.16
C PHE A 296 11.51 -2.31 5.78
N ASP A 297 10.71 -3.02 4.99
CA ASP A 297 10.24 -2.66 3.65
C ASP A 297 9.04 -3.52 3.19
N LEU A 298 8.49 -3.22 2.02
CA LEU A 298 7.41 -4.00 1.42
C LEU A 298 7.84 -5.43 1.04
N ALA A 299 9.11 -5.63 0.62
CA ALA A 299 9.61 -6.94 0.22
C ALA A 299 9.68 -7.92 1.40
N THR A 300 10.09 -7.43 2.57
CA THR A 300 10.04 -8.19 3.82
C THR A 300 8.60 -8.53 4.19
N THR A 301 7.68 -7.56 4.07
CA THR A 301 6.26 -7.80 4.33
C THR A 301 5.68 -8.84 3.37
N ALA A 302 5.98 -8.74 2.06
CA ALA A 302 5.55 -9.70 1.04
C ALA A 302 6.12 -11.11 1.29
N SER A 303 7.36 -11.20 1.76
CA SER A 303 8.01 -12.48 2.10
C SER A 303 7.31 -13.22 3.25
N LYS A 304 6.68 -12.49 4.18
CA LYS A 304 5.85 -13.09 5.24
C LYS A 304 4.66 -13.87 4.66
N PHE A 305 4.08 -13.38 3.57
CA PHE A 305 2.96 -14.06 2.92
C PHE A 305 3.39 -15.28 2.10
N LEU A 306 4.62 -15.28 1.53
CA LEU A 306 5.22 -16.51 1.00
C LEU A 306 5.42 -17.55 2.11
N HIS A 307 5.94 -17.14 3.27
CA HIS A 307 6.09 -17.99 4.45
C HIS A 307 4.75 -18.54 4.96
N LEU A 308 3.68 -17.76 4.88
CA LEU A 308 2.31 -18.18 5.21
C LEU A 308 1.67 -19.11 4.15
N GLY A 309 2.39 -19.44 3.06
CA GLY A 309 1.98 -20.40 2.05
C GLY A 309 1.24 -19.82 0.84
N MET A 310 1.21 -18.50 0.69
CA MET A 310 0.70 -17.89 -0.55
C MET A 310 1.69 -18.13 -1.70
N SER A 311 1.18 -18.41 -2.89
CA SER A 311 2.02 -18.56 -4.08
C SER A 311 2.63 -17.21 -4.49
N LEU A 312 3.81 -17.26 -5.13
CA LEU A 312 4.48 -16.06 -5.59
C LEU A 312 3.60 -15.18 -6.53
N PRO A 313 2.88 -15.73 -7.54
CA PRO A 313 1.98 -14.92 -8.36
C PRO A 313 0.85 -14.25 -7.55
N GLU A 314 0.34 -14.91 -6.49
CA GLU A 314 -0.66 -14.31 -5.62
C GLU A 314 -0.11 -13.15 -4.79
N VAL A 315 1.12 -13.27 -4.26
CA VAL A 315 1.81 -12.17 -3.56
C VAL A 315 2.05 -11.02 -4.53
N ILE A 316 2.58 -11.28 -5.73
CA ILE A 316 2.83 -10.25 -6.75
C ILE A 316 1.54 -9.51 -7.13
N ARG A 317 0.43 -10.21 -7.32
CA ARG A 317 -0.87 -9.56 -7.59
C ARG A 317 -1.24 -8.54 -6.53
N ARG A 318 -0.96 -8.85 -5.25
CA ARG A 318 -1.35 -8.03 -4.09
C ARG A 318 -0.43 -6.84 -3.81
N VAL A 319 0.70 -6.79 -4.48
CA VAL A 319 1.61 -5.64 -4.46
C VAL A 319 1.70 -4.91 -5.81
N THR A 320 0.90 -5.32 -6.80
CA THR A 320 0.89 -4.72 -8.15
C THR A 320 -0.53 -4.43 -8.64
N ALA A 321 -1.22 -5.42 -9.19
CA ALA A 321 -2.51 -5.27 -9.86
C ALA A 321 -3.64 -4.80 -8.93
N THR A 322 -3.76 -5.41 -7.74
CA THR A 322 -4.85 -5.06 -6.82
C THR A 322 -4.69 -3.66 -6.24
N PRO A 323 -3.52 -3.23 -5.72
CA PRO A 323 -3.37 -1.84 -5.28
C PRO A 323 -3.52 -0.82 -6.42
N ALA A 324 -3.13 -1.15 -7.67
CA ALA A 324 -3.42 -0.30 -8.82
C ALA A 324 -4.93 -0.07 -9.03
N ALA A 325 -5.72 -1.13 -8.87
CA ALA A 325 -7.18 -1.04 -8.92
C ALA A 325 -7.75 -0.21 -7.76
N CYS A 326 -7.26 -0.40 -6.52
CA CYS A 326 -7.69 0.35 -5.34
C CYS A 326 -7.50 1.87 -5.50
N ILE A 327 -6.47 2.30 -6.23
CA ILE A 327 -6.21 3.72 -6.47
C ILE A 327 -6.77 4.23 -7.82
N GLY A 328 -7.53 3.38 -8.55
CA GLY A 328 -8.14 3.74 -9.82
C GLY A 328 -7.14 3.96 -10.97
N GLN A 329 -6.01 3.25 -10.96
CA GLN A 329 -4.94 3.37 -11.98
C GLN A 329 -4.60 2.02 -12.66
N ALA A 330 -5.50 1.05 -12.64
CA ALA A 330 -5.28 -0.28 -13.21
C ALA A 330 -4.94 -0.30 -14.72
N ASP A 331 -5.39 0.72 -15.47
CA ASP A 331 -5.08 0.85 -16.91
C ASP A 331 -3.61 1.23 -17.17
N ALA A 332 -2.95 1.83 -16.19
CA ALA A 332 -1.60 2.37 -16.33
C ALA A 332 -0.54 1.66 -15.48
N LEU A 333 -0.93 1.16 -14.32
CA LEU A 333 -0.05 0.57 -13.31
C LEU A 333 -0.46 -0.86 -12.96
N GLY A 334 0.45 -1.60 -12.32
CA GLY A 334 0.20 -2.98 -11.87
C GLY A 334 0.13 -4.02 -12.98
N THR A 335 0.51 -3.67 -14.20
CA THR A 335 0.59 -4.53 -15.38
C THR A 335 1.80 -4.17 -16.23
N LEU A 336 2.25 -5.11 -17.07
CA LEU A 336 3.27 -4.91 -18.10
C LEU A 336 2.64 -4.98 -19.51
N ALA A 337 1.32 -4.84 -19.63
CA ALA A 337 0.65 -4.82 -20.92
C ALA A 337 1.20 -3.68 -21.80
N PRO A 338 1.33 -3.89 -23.13
CA PRO A 338 1.74 -2.83 -24.03
C PRO A 338 0.88 -1.56 -23.86
N GLY A 339 1.55 -0.42 -23.70
CA GLY A 339 0.91 0.87 -23.39
C GLY A 339 0.89 1.23 -21.90
N ALA A 340 1.05 0.27 -21.00
CA ALA A 340 1.20 0.54 -19.56
C ALA A 340 2.51 1.31 -19.28
N ARG A 341 2.60 1.92 -18.10
CA ARG A 341 3.83 2.59 -17.69
C ARG A 341 4.99 1.61 -17.59
N ALA A 342 6.17 2.05 -17.98
CA ALA A 342 7.42 1.31 -17.84
C ALA A 342 7.91 1.33 -16.37
N ASP A 343 7.04 0.84 -15.48
CA ASP A 343 7.32 0.63 -14.07
C ASP A 343 7.51 -0.87 -13.86
N LEU A 344 8.72 -1.26 -13.50
CA LEU A 344 9.10 -2.65 -13.27
C LEU A 344 9.83 -2.78 -11.94
N THR A 345 9.64 -3.91 -11.27
CA THR A 345 10.48 -4.31 -10.13
C THR A 345 11.21 -5.61 -10.48
N LEU A 346 12.52 -5.58 -10.37
CA LEU A 346 13.41 -6.72 -10.58
C LEU A 346 13.78 -7.30 -9.22
N LEU A 347 13.55 -8.59 -9.04
CA LEU A 347 13.63 -9.28 -7.75
C LEU A 347 14.52 -10.50 -7.84
N ARG A 348 15.17 -10.83 -6.74
CA ARG A 348 15.70 -12.17 -6.46
C ARG A 348 14.80 -12.85 -5.42
N LEU A 349 14.49 -14.11 -5.62
CA LEU A 349 13.93 -14.97 -4.58
C LEU A 349 15.08 -15.79 -4.01
N THR A 350 15.54 -15.43 -2.83
CA THR A 350 16.69 -16.05 -2.17
C THR A 350 16.20 -17.11 -1.19
N ALA A 351 16.67 -18.35 -1.36
CA ALA A 351 16.40 -19.42 -0.41
C ALA A 351 17.39 -19.33 0.77
N GLY A 352 16.91 -19.58 1.99
CA GLY A 352 17.73 -19.49 3.20
C GLY A 352 16.86 -19.49 4.45
N GLU A 353 17.47 -19.14 5.58
CA GLU A 353 16.78 -18.96 6.86
C GLU A 353 16.70 -17.46 7.16
N PHE A 354 15.47 -16.91 7.10
CA PHE A 354 15.23 -15.49 7.29
C PHE A 354 14.34 -15.25 8.51
N PRO A 355 14.80 -14.52 9.54
CA PRO A 355 13.96 -14.16 10.67
C PRO A 355 12.89 -13.16 10.25
N LEU A 356 11.63 -13.55 10.37
CA LEU A 356 10.45 -12.74 10.05
C LEU A 356 9.68 -12.46 11.34
N ARG A 357 9.49 -11.18 11.66
CA ARG A 357 8.84 -10.76 12.92
C ARG A 357 7.46 -10.18 12.67
N ASP A 358 6.52 -10.53 13.55
CA ASP A 358 5.24 -9.82 13.62
C ASP A 358 5.36 -8.51 14.44
N SER A 359 4.24 -7.77 14.53
CA SER A 359 4.19 -6.53 15.30
C SER A 359 4.16 -6.72 16.82
N HIS A 360 4.13 -7.97 17.30
CA HIS A 360 4.13 -8.33 18.73
C HIS A 360 5.46 -8.93 19.17
N GLY A 361 6.47 -8.96 18.27
CA GLY A 361 7.79 -9.48 18.55
C GLY A 361 7.94 -10.99 18.40
N HIS A 362 6.90 -11.71 17.93
CA HIS A 362 7.03 -13.13 17.62
C HIS A 362 7.79 -13.30 16.33
N GLU A 363 8.83 -14.13 16.37
CA GLU A 363 9.69 -14.42 15.23
C GLU A 363 9.42 -15.81 14.67
N GLU A 364 9.35 -15.92 13.36
CA GLU A 364 9.31 -17.18 12.62
C GLU A 364 10.42 -17.18 11.58
N ILE A 365 10.92 -18.37 11.21
CA ILE A 365 11.99 -18.51 10.22
C ILE A 365 11.37 -18.82 8.85
N GLY A 366 11.48 -17.87 7.94
CA GLY A 366 11.09 -18.06 6.54
C GLY A 366 12.17 -18.81 5.76
N ALA A 367 11.73 -19.69 4.86
CA ALA A 367 12.61 -20.47 3.99
C ALA A 367 13.09 -19.70 2.73
N ALA A 368 12.51 -18.54 2.47
CA ALA A 368 12.87 -17.68 1.34
C ALA A 368 12.50 -16.23 1.61
N GLN A 369 13.23 -15.33 0.94
CA GLN A 369 13.00 -13.88 0.99
C GLN A 369 13.01 -13.29 -0.41
N LEU A 370 12.14 -12.31 -0.64
CA LEU A 370 12.15 -11.46 -1.83
C LEU A 370 13.13 -10.32 -1.61
N GLU A 371 14.07 -10.17 -2.53
CA GLU A 371 15.11 -9.14 -2.49
C GLU A 371 15.00 -8.27 -3.75
N PRO A 372 14.56 -7.02 -3.64
CA PRO A 372 14.61 -6.08 -4.75
C PRO A 372 16.06 -5.83 -5.18
N VAL A 373 16.30 -5.92 -6.48
CA VAL A 373 17.63 -5.70 -7.09
C VAL A 373 17.68 -4.35 -7.79
N ALA A 374 16.62 -4.04 -8.53
CA ALA A 374 16.48 -2.77 -9.23
C ALA A 374 15.00 -2.48 -9.50
N VAL A 375 14.70 -1.22 -9.76
CA VAL A 375 13.40 -0.81 -10.30
C VAL A 375 13.59 0.02 -11.56
N LEU A 376 12.61 -0.04 -12.44
CA LEU A 376 12.41 0.98 -13.48
C LEU A 376 11.15 1.76 -13.10
N ARG A 377 11.26 3.09 -13.15
CA ARG A 377 10.13 3.98 -12.92
C ARG A 377 10.04 4.94 -14.12
N ASP A 378 8.94 4.83 -14.87
CA ASP A 378 8.79 5.50 -16.21
C ASP A 378 10.00 5.22 -17.13
N GLY A 379 10.50 3.98 -17.12
CA GLY A 379 11.66 3.56 -17.93
C GLY A 379 13.03 3.98 -17.40
N ARG A 380 13.11 4.77 -16.33
CA ARG A 380 14.38 5.15 -15.67
C ARG A 380 14.78 4.09 -14.66
N HIS A 381 16.02 3.62 -14.77
CA HIS A 381 16.59 2.60 -13.91
C HIS A 381 17.11 3.19 -12.58
N PHE A 382 16.85 2.47 -11.48
CA PHE A 382 17.35 2.76 -10.14
C PHE A 382 17.76 1.44 -9.48
N ASP A 383 18.99 1.40 -8.96
CA ASP A 383 19.46 0.27 -8.16
C ASP A 383 18.80 0.27 -6.78
N CYS A 384 18.44 -0.92 -6.29
CA CYS A 384 18.01 -1.14 -4.92
C CYS A 384 19.20 -1.41 -4.02
N SER A 385 19.08 -1.03 -2.73
CA SER A 385 20.19 -1.14 -1.76
C SER A 385 19.68 -1.59 -0.40
#